data_9d074644eda4179f165da50a44f2bffc
#
_entry.id   9d074644eda4179f165da50a44f2bffc
#
_cell.length_a   1.000
_cell.length_b   1.000
_cell.length_c   1.000
_cell.angle_alpha   90.00
_cell.angle_beta   90.00
_cell.angle_gamma   90.00
#
_symmetry.space_group_name_H-M   'P 1'
#
loop_
_entity.id
_entity.type
_entity.pdbx_description
1 polymer ?
#
loop_
_entity_poly.entity_id
_entity_poly.type
_entity_poly.pdbx_seq_one_letter_code
_entity_poly.pdbx_strand_id
1 'polypeptide(L)'
;MTSTIDFYESDFSATLYPLKTNQILLKHHSQEMSEYIYQKVINPAYPTDSFLSQQKVFSTKPKGHLRRTVKLDPVAEYFIYDVIYRNRKIFRPEVSESRKSFGYIFRNGSRIPIHVSYNEYKQSLKKYSELYSHSIHFDIASYFNSLYHHDIIHWFSSKEGVSPADVEALGQFFREINSGRSIDFMPQGIYPAKMIGNEFLKFVDLHGRLKSAQIVRFMDDFTIFDNDIETLNNDFIRIQQLLGQVSLNINPSKTTFDNVMGDVNETLTQIKSSLKEIITEYEHIPTASGVEVVETNIEIIKHLDDEQVNKLIDLLKDEKIEESDADLILGFLRTHNDSLLSQMPMLLGRFPNLIKHIYTICSGITDKSGLVKILLSYCCKSFLRYL
;
A
#
# COMPACT_ATOMS: atom_id res chain seq x y z
N MET A 1 5.01 -11.81 15.53
CA MET A 1 3.89 -10.88 15.82
C MET A 1 2.90 -11.62 16.71
N THR A 2 2.77 -11.18 17.95
CA THR A 2 2.06 -11.92 19.01
C THR A 2 0.76 -11.26 19.47
N SER A 3 0.56 -9.99 19.10
CA SER A 3 -0.60 -9.20 19.54
C SER A 3 -1.10 -8.24 18.45
N THR A 4 -2.28 -7.68 18.67
CA THR A 4 -2.85 -6.58 17.86
C THR A 4 -1.92 -5.36 17.87
N ILE A 5 -1.31 -5.09 19.02
CA ILE A 5 -0.39 -3.94 19.15
C ILE A 5 0.89 -4.17 18.33
N ASP A 6 1.46 -5.37 18.34
CA ASP A 6 2.61 -5.68 17.47
C ASP A 6 2.26 -5.47 15.98
N PHE A 7 1.04 -5.84 15.59
CA PHE A 7 0.56 -5.61 14.23
C PHE A 7 0.46 -4.11 13.92
N TYR A 8 -0.16 -3.34 14.80
CA TYR A 8 -0.28 -1.89 14.67
C TYR A 8 1.10 -1.20 14.60
N GLU A 9 1.97 -1.47 15.59
CA GLU A 9 3.31 -0.88 15.65
C GLU A 9 4.14 -1.19 14.41
N SER A 10 4.03 -2.42 13.89
CA SER A 10 4.74 -2.81 12.67
C SER A 10 4.32 -2.01 11.43
N ASP A 11 3.08 -1.53 11.38
CA ASP A 11 2.53 -0.76 10.26
C ASP A 11 2.60 0.75 10.48
N PHE A 12 2.72 1.22 11.72
CA PHE A 12 2.54 2.62 12.10
C PHE A 12 3.30 3.60 11.21
N SER A 13 4.59 3.36 10.96
CA SER A 13 5.41 4.25 10.13
C SER A 13 5.03 4.24 8.63
N ALA A 14 4.36 3.18 8.18
CA ALA A 14 3.92 2.98 6.80
C ALA A 14 2.49 3.46 6.55
N THR A 15 1.74 3.80 7.61
CA THR A 15 0.37 4.31 7.47
C THR A 15 0.35 5.67 6.78
N LEU A 16 -0.79 5.99 6.18
CA LEU A 16 -0.95 7.27 5.48
C LEU A 16 -0.92 8.46 6.47
N TYR A 17 -1.48 8.27 7.67
CA TYR A 17 -1.51 9.26 8.74
C TYR A 17 -1.00 8.65 10.05
N PRO A 18 0.32 8.63 10.30
CA PRO A 18 0.89 8.07 11.53
C PRO A 18 0.68 9.04 12.71
N LEU A 19 -0.48 8.95 13.36
CA LEU A 19 -0.86 9.83 14.46
C LEU A 19 -0.20 9.39 15.77
N LYS A 20 0.76 10.15 16.24
CA LYS A 20 1.47 9.88 17.51
C LYS A 20 0.55 9.77 18.72
N THR A 21 -0.54 10.55 18.75
CA THR A 21 -1.55 10.47 19.81
C THR A 21 -2.22 9.11 19.86
N ASN A 22 -2.60 8.57 18.67
CA ASN A 22 -3.17 7.22 18.58
C ASN A 22 -2.15 6.18 19.03
N GLN A 23 -0.91 6.29 18.56
CA GLN A 23 0.16 5.37 18.93
C GLN A 23 0.37 5.29 20.45
N ILE A 24 0.44 6.43 21.12
CA ILE A 24 0.62 6.49 22.58
C ILE A 24 -0.56 5.81 23.28
N LEU A 25 -1.80 6.12 22.88
CA LEU A 25 -2.99 5.54 23.49
C LEU A 25 -3.06 4.01 23.26
N LEU A 26 -2.86 3.55 22.04
CA LEU A 26 -2.91 2.14 21.72
C LEU A 26 -1.81 1.35 22.42
N LYS A 27 -0.62 1.90 22.54
CA LYS A 27 0.52 1.24 23.16
C LYS A 27 0.37 1.08 24.67
N HIS A 28 -0.19 2.10 25.35
CA HIS A 28 -0.23 2.12 26.82
C HIS A 28 -1.59 1.74 27.40
N HIS A 29 -2.67 1.81 26.60
CA HIS A 29 -4.05 1.58 27.05
C HIS A 29 -4.82 0.61 26.13
N SER A 30 -4.12 -0.36 25.55
CA SER A 30 -4.73 -1.33 24.63
C SER A 30 -5.75 -2.23 25.29
N GLN A 31 -5.57 -2.58 26.56
CA GLN A 31 -6.50 -3.42 27.30
C GLN A 31 -7.78 -2.65 27.59
N GLU A 32 -7.69 -1.46 28.15
CA GLU A 32 -8.84 -0.60 28.44
C GLU A 32 -9.59 -0.24 27.15
N MET A 33 -8.87 -0.02 26.06
CA MET A 33 -9.44 0.22 24.74
C MET A 33 -10.24 -1.00 24.25
N SER A 34 -9.68 -2.18 24.39
CA SER A 34 -10.34 -3.43 24.03
C SER A 34 -11.60 -3.64 24.88
N GLU A 35 -11.51 -3.48 26.21
CA GLU A 35 -12.64 -3.60 27.12
C GLU A 35 -13.74 -2.59 26.77
N TYR A 36 -13.40 -1.34 26.53
CA TYR A 36 -14.36 -0.31 26.12
C TYR A 36 -15.08 -0.70 24.83
N ILE A 37 -14.35 -1.08 23.80
CA ILE A 37 -14.93 -1.45 22.49
C ILE A 37 -15.89 -2.62 22.64
N TYR A 38 -15.44 -3.73 23.24
CA TYR A 38 -16.23 -4.96 23.28
C TYR A 38 -17.34 -4.98 24.32
N GLN A 39 -17.27 -4.12 25.36
CA GLN A 39 -18.31 -4.03 26.38
C GLN A 39 -19.29 -2.88 26.15
N LYS A 40 -18.86 -1.78 25.52
CA LYS A 40 -19.67 -0.57 25.41
C LYS A 40 -20.11 -0.25 23.99
N VAL A 41 -19.24 -0.48 22.99
CA VAL A 41 -19.51 -0.11 21.61
C VAL A 41 -20.17 -1.26 20.85
N ILE A 42 -19.64 -2.49 20.96
CA ILE A 42 -20.05 -3.64 20.14
C ILE A 42 -20.94 -4.61 20.93
N ASN A 43 -21.22 -4.35 22.19
CA ASN A 43 -22.04 -5.25 22.99
C ASN A 43 -23.46 -5.39 22.38
N PRO A 44 -23.85 -6.58 21.87
CA PRO A 44 -25.12 -6.73 21.19
C PRO A 44 -26.33 -6.62 22.13
N ALA A 45 -26.13 -6.87 23.41
CA ALA A 45 -27.22 -6.83 24.38
C ALA A 45 -27.57 -5.41 24.81
N TYR A 46 -26.57 -4.56 25.03
CA TYR A 46 -26.75 -3.18 25.52
C TYR A 46 -25.61 -2.28 25.02
N PRO A 47 -25.61 -1.86 23.73
CA PRO A 47 -24.63 -0.88 23.29
C PRO A 47 -24.92 0.45 23.99
N THR A 48 -23.97 0.95 24.76
CA THR A 48 -24.08 2.27 25.42
C THR A 48 -23.40 3.37 24.63
N ASP A 49 -22.53 2.97 23.72
CA ASP A 49 -21.70 3.84 22.88
C ASP A 49 -21.70 3.36 21.42
N SER A 50 -21.09 4.14 20.54
CA SER A 50 -20.92 3.82 19.13
C SER A 50 -19.54 4.29 18.63
N PHE A 51 -19.10 3.78 17.48
CA PHE A 51 -17.96 4.38 16.80
C PHE A 51 -18.32 5.78 16.32
N LEU A 52 -17.43 6.74 16.53
CA LEU A 52 -17.64 8.09 16.04
C LEU A 52 -17.54 8.12 14.51
N SER A 53 -18.31 9.01 13.90
CA SER A 53 -18.13 9.34 12.49
C SER A 53 -16.74 9.93 12.25
N GLN A 54 -16.00 9.33 11.31
CA GLN A 54 -14.62 9.68 11.10
C GLN A 54 -14.43 10.84 10.12
N GLN A 55 -13.36 11.59 10.33
CA GLN A 55 -13.02 12.73 9.50
C GLN A 55 -12.59 12.27 8.10
N LYS A 56 -13.29 12.74 7.06
CA LYS A 56 -12.87 12.58 5.68
C LYS A 56 -11.68 13.47 5.38
N VAL A 57 -10.65 12.90 4.80
CA VAL A 57 -9.40 13.59 4.47
C VAL A 57 -8.94 13.20 3.08
N PHE A 58 -8.06 14.01 2.52
CA PHE A 58 -7.50 13.78 1.20
C PHE A 58 -5.98 13.68 1.30
N SER A 59 -5.41 12.69 0.64
CA SER A 59 -3.99 12.64 0.37
C SER A 59 -3.71 12.91 -1.10
N THR A 60 -2.59 13.51 -1.39
CA THR A 60 -2.16 13.80 -2.74
C THR A 60 -1.65 12.56 -3.45
N LYS A 61 -1.86 12.52 -4.77
CA LYS A 61 -1.24 11.60 -5.72
C LYS A 61 -0.45 12.41 -6.74
N PRO A 62 0.41 11.77 -7.54
CA PRO A 62 1.10 12.43 -8.64
C PRO A 62 0.16 13.24 -9.54
N LYS A 63 0.68 14.28 -10.16
CA LYS A 63 -0.06 15.16 -11.10
C LYS A 63 -1.27 15.87 -10.47
N GLY A 64 -1.27 16.08 -9.14
CA GLY A 64 -2.31 16.83 -8.44
C GLY A 64 -3.63 16.08 -8.21
N HIS A 65 -3.68 14.79 -8.47
CA HIS A 65 -4.84 13.98 -8.11
C HIS A 65 -4.97 13.82 -6.60
N LEU A 66 -6.20 13.65 -6.13
CA LEU A 66 -6.50 13.46 -4.72
C LEU A 66 -7.01 12.03 -4.47
N ARG A 67 -6.52 11.44 -3.37
CA ARG A 67 -7.04 10.21 -2.82
C ARG A 67 -7.90 10.55 -1.60
N ARG A 68 -9.18 10.27 -1.66
CA ARG A 68 -10.09 10.41 -0.53
C ARG A 68 -9.90 9.22 0.42
N THR A 69 -9.84 9.49 1.71
CA THR A 69 -9.80 8.47 2.77
C THR A 69 -10.39 9.02 4.07
N VAL A 70 -10.31 8.27 5.15
CA VAL A 70 -10.67 8.70 6.50
C VAL A 70 -9.46 8.69 7.41
N LYS A 71 -9.44 9.63 8.34
CA LYS A 71 -8.52 9.65 9.46
C LYS A 71 -9.24 9.04 10.65
N LEU A 72 -8.77 7.89 11.11
CA LEU A 72 -9.38 7.17 12.22
C LEU A 72 -8.97 7.75 13.57
N ASP A 73 -9.93 7.82 14.49
CA ASP A 73 -9.64 8.04 15.91
C ASP A 73 -9.05 6.78 16.56
N PRO A 74 -8.52 6.83 17.77
CA PRO A 74 -7.85 5.69 18.42
C PRO A 74 -8.75 4.47 18.59
N VAL A 75 -10.04 4.66 18.86
CA VAL A 75 -11.01 3.56 19.08
C VAL A 75 -11.28 2.82 17.77
N ALA A 76 -11.58 3.56 16.72
CA ALA A 76 -11.81 3.04 15.39
C ALA A 76 -10.55 2.38 14.80
N GLU A 77 -9.38 3.00 15.03
CA GLU A 77 -8.11 2.47 14.55
C GLU A 77 -7.75 1.17 15.26
N TYR A 78 -7.84 1.12 16.60
CA TYR A 78 -7.61 -0.12 17.34
C TYR A 78 -8.53 -1.25 16.87
N PHE A 79 -9.84 -0.99 16.75
CA PHE A 79 -10.81 -1.99 16.38
C PHE A 79 -10.48 -2.67 15.03
N ILE A 80 -10.20 -1.88 14.00
CA ILE A 80 -9.93 -2.46 12.68
C ILE A 80 -8.64 -3.29 12.66
N TYR A 81 -7.59 -2.88 13.41
CA TYR A 81 -6.41 -3.72 13.58
C TYR A 81 -6.73 -5.00 14.35
N ASP A 82 -7.53 -4.92 15.39
CA ASP A 82 -7.86 -6.05 16.24
C ASP A 82 -8.73 -7.10 15.53
N VAL A 83 -9.82 -6.69 14.90
CA VAL A 83 -10.70 -7.62 14.19
C VAL A 83 -9.97 -8.34 13.04
N ILE A 84 -9.10 -7.64 12.33
CA ILE A 84 -8.30 -8.25 11.26
C ILE A 84 -7.22 -9.15 11.82
N TYR A 85 -6.53 -8.75 12.89
CA TYR A 85 -5.52 -9.58 13.52
C TYR A 85 -6.10 -10.88 14.09
N ARG A 86 -7.25 -10.85 14.75
CA ARG A 86 -7.93 -12.04 15.26
C ARG A 86 -8.31 -12.99 14.13
N ASN A 87 -8.75 -12.46 13.01
CA ASN A 87 -9.16 -13.20 11.82
C ASN A 87 -8.03 -13.38 10.78
N ARG A 88 -6.76 -13.14 11.15
CA ARG A 88 -5.61 -13.15 10.22
C ARG A 88 -5.41 -14.44 9.43
N LYS A 89 -6.02 -15.55 9.86
CA LYS A 89 -5.91 -16.83 9.17
C LYS A 89 -6.54 -16.84 7.78
N ILE A 90 -7.49 -15.93 7.50
CA ILE A 90 -8.10 -15.82 6.18
C ILE A 90 -7.22 -15.07 5.18
N PHE A 91 -6.26 -14.25 5.66
CA PHE A 91 -5.41 -13.41 4.83
C PHE A 91 -4.08 -14.11 4.51
N ARG A 92 -4.14 -15.22 3.80
CA ARG A 92 -2.98 -16.04 3.47
C ARG A 92 -2.56 -15.84 2.01
N PRO A 93 -1.28 -16.12 1.67
CA PRO A 93 -0.86 -16.19 0.28
C PRO A 93 -1.73 -17.18 -0.50
N GLU A 94 -1.88 -16.92 -1.79
CA GLU A 94 -2.51 -17.85 -2.70
C GLU A 94 -1.66 -19.12 -2.86
N VAL A 95 -2.33 -20.26 -3.00
CA VAL A 95 -1.68 -21.57 -3.13
C VAL A 95 -1.58 -22.01 -4.58
N SER A 96 -2.38 -21.43 -5.48
CA SER A 96 -2.38 -21.77 -6.89
C SER A 96 -1.15 -21.20 -7.62
N GLU A 97 -0.42 -22.04 -8.34
CA GLU A 97 0.71 -21.58 -9.14
C GLU A 97 0.30 -20.71 -10.33
N SER A 98 -0.91 -20.93 -10.87
CA SER A 98 -1.44 -20.19 -12.01
C SER A 98 -2.23 -18.93 -11.63
N ARG A 99 -2.49 -18.70 -10.35
CA ARG A 99 -3.31 -17.60 -9.82
C ARG A 99 -2.59 -16.99 -8.64
N LYS A 100 -1.72 -16.01 -8.90
CA LYS A 100 -0.86 -15.41 -7.88
C LYS A 100 -1.36 -14.04 -7.49
N SER A 101 -1.62 -13.85 -6.20
CA SER A 101 -1.94 -12.55 -5.61
C SER A 101 -0.86 -12.11 -4.64
N PHE A 102 -0.42 -10.88 -4.81
CA PHE A 102 0.59 -10.21 -4.00
C PHE A 102 -0.02 -8.99 -3.31
N GLY A 103 0.71 -8.40 -2.38
CA GLY A 103 0.30 -7.21 -1.65
C GLY A 103 0.26 -7.43 -0.16
N TYR A 104 -0.83 -7.06 0.48
CA TYR A 104 -0.97 -7.00 1.93
C TYR A 104 -1.56 -8.30 2.47
N ILE A 105 -0.69 -9.19 2.93
CA ILE A 105 -1.03 -10.54 3.41
C ILE A 105 -0.20 -10.93 4.64
N PHE A 106 -0.65 -11.95 5.35
CA PHE A 106 0.12 -12.59 6.42
C PHE A 106 0.83 -13.85 5.90
N ARG A 107 2.09 -14.01 6.29
CA ARG A 107 2.87 -15.23 6.07
C ARG A 107 3.58 -15.59 7.37
N ASN A 108 3.50 -16.85 7.79
CA ASN A 108 4.13 -17.33 9.03
C ASN A 108 3.77 -16.50 10.28
N GLY A 109 2.52 -16.08 10.40
CA GLY A 109 2.01 -15.32 11.55
C GLY A 109 2.41 -13.84 11.62
N SER A 110 3.08 -13.32 10.60
CA SER A 110 3.49 -11.92 10.50
C SER A 110 3.04 -11.30 9.17
N ARG A 111 2.84 -9.99 9.15
CA ARG A 111 2.61 -9.27 7.90
C ARG A 111 3.86 -9.31 7.01
N ILE A 112 3.67 -9.42 5.71
CA ILE A 112 4.79 -9.31 4.77
C ILE A 112 5.10 -7.82 4.55
N PRO A 113 6.37 -7.41 4.64
CA PRO A 113 6.77 -6.07 4.23
C PRO A 113 6.39 -5.82 2.77
N ILE A 114 5.79 -4.67 2.48
CA ILE A 114 5.22 -4.43 1.15
C ILE A 114 6.26 -4.48 0.03
N HIS A 115 7.49 -4.00 0.29
CA HIS A 115 8.57 -4.04 -0.67
C HIS A 115 8.96 -5.49 -1.05
N VAL A 116 8.89 -6.43 -0.10
CA VAL A 116 9.14 -7.86 -0.38
C VAL A 116 8.07 -8.41 -1.31
N SER A 117 6.79 -8.20 -0.96
CA SER A 117 5.67 -8.64 -1.77
C SER A 117 5.68 -8.00 -3.17
N TYR A 118 6.07 -6.73 -3.28
CA TYR A 118 6.18 -6.02 -4.55
C TYR A 118 7.33 -6.55 -5.42
N ASN A 119 8.46 -6.88 -4.81
CA ASN A 119 9.56 -7.51 -5.53
C ASN A 119 9.19 -8.90 -6.05
N GLU A 120 8.51 -9.72 -5.22
CA GLU A 120 7.99 -11.02 -5.65
C GLU A 120 7.00 -10.88 -6.83
N TYR A 121 6.14 -9.87 -6.80
CA TYR A 121 5.24 -9.51 -7.90
C TYR A 121 6.00 -9.16 -9.17
N LYS A 122 6.97 -8.23 -9.11
CA LYS A 122 7.78 -7.84 -10.27
C LYS A 122 8.56 -9.02 -10.88
N GLN A 123 9.13 -9.87 -10.03
CA GLN A 123 9.80 -11.09 -10.50
C GLN A 123 8.84 -12.04 -11.21
N SER A 124 7.61 -12.16 -10.70
CA SER A 124 6.58 -12.97 -11.33
C SER A 124 6.15 -12.40 -12.69
N LEU A 125 5.94 -11.09 -12.78
CA LEU A 125 5.63 -10.42 -14.05
C LEU A 125 6.74 -10.67 -15.08
N LYS A 126 8.00 -10.44 -14.71
CA LYS A 126 9.14 -10.69 -15.60
C LYS A 126 9.18 -12.13 -16.09
N LYS A 127 9.07 -13.09 -15.15
CA LYS A 127 9.05 -14.52 -15.48
C LYS A 127 7.98 -14.86 -16.52
N TYR A 128 6.75 -14.34 -16.33
CA TYR A 128 5.64 -14.71 -17.20
C TYR A 128 5.61 -13.90 -18.49
N SER A 129 6.15 -12.70 -18.55
CA SER A 129 6.34 -11.96 -19.80
C SER A 129 7.37 -12.64 -20.73
N GLU A 130 8.32 -13.39 -20.17
CA GLU A 130 9.28 -14.20 -20.96
C GLU A 130 8.68 -15.55 -21.40
N LEU A 131 7.65 -16.06 -20.68
CA LEU A 131 7.08 -17.38 -20.90
C LEU A 131 5.87 -17.36 -21.86
N TYR A 132 5.10 -16.28 -21.86
CA TYR A 132 3.86 -16.15 -22.65
C TYR A 132 3.97 -15.06 -23.70
N SER A 133 3.34 -15.29 -24.85
CA SER A 133 3.40 -14.38 -26.01
C SER A 133 2.53 -13.14 -25.85
N HIS A 134 1.47 -13.22 -25.04
CA HIS A 134 0.49 -12.15 -24.88
C HIS A 134 0.18 -11.88 -23.40
N SER A 135 -0.06 -10.61 -23.12
CA SER A 135 -0.54 -10.17 -21.81
C SER A 135 -1.53 -9.02 -21.91
N ILE A 136 -2.43 -8.93 -20.93
CA ILE A 136 -3.29 -7.77 -20.71
C ILE A 136 -3.08 -7.30 -19.28
N HIS A 137 -2.66 -6.05 -19.13
CA HIS A 137 -2.52 -5.41 -17.84
C HIS A 137 -3.61 -4.36 -17.62
N PHE A 138 -4.22 -4.32 -16.44
CA PHE A 138 -5.27 -3.35 -16.10
C PHE A 138 -5.37 -3.15 -14.58
N ASP A 139 -5.88 -1.98 -14.14
CA ASP A 139 -6.25 -1.71 -12.76
C ASP A 139 -7.75 -1.46 -12.59
N ILE A 140 -8.22 -1.52 -11.35
CA ILE A 140 -9.61 -1.21 -11.00
C ILE A 140 -9.73 0.29 -10.68
N ALA A 141 -10.66 0.97 -11.36
CA ALA A 141 -10.89 2.39 -11.17
C ALA A 141 -11.39 2.69 -9.76
N SER A 142 -10.67 3.57 -9.04
CA SER A 142 -11.08 4.05 -7.70
C SER A 142 -11.41 2.95 -6.70
N TYR A 143 -10.73 1.82 -6.77
CA TYR A 143 -11.07 0.56 -6.09
C TYR A 143 -11.60 0.76 -4.66
N PHE A 144 -10.79 1.31 -3.75
CA PHE A 144 -11.15 1.48 -2.34
C PHE A 144 -12.32 2.48 -2.12
N ASN A 145 -12.61 3.33 -3.09
CA ASN A 145 -13.71 4.28 -3.02
C ASN A 145 -15.01 3.74 -3.63
N SER A 146 -14.95 2.57 -4.28
CA SER A 146 -16.07 1.96 -4.99
C SER A 146 -16.60 0.70 -4.31
N LEU A 147 -15.97 0.27 -3.20
CA LEU A 147 -16.39 -0.92 -2.46
C LEU A 147 -17.65 -0.64 -1.63
N TYR A 148 -18.66 -1.49 -1.79
CA TYR A 148 -19.84 -1.47 -0.94
C TYR A 148 -19.55 -2.22 0.36
N HIS A 149 -19.90 -1.61 1.49
CA HIS A 149 -19.68 -2.21 2.81
C HIS A 149 -20.41 -3.54 2.97
N HIS A 150 -21.63 -3.65 2.45
CA HIS A 150 -22.38 -4.91 2.55
C HIS A 150 -21.74 -6.06 1.76
N ASP A 151 -21.09 -5.78 0.63
CA ASP A 151 -20.37 -6.79 -0.13
C ASP A 151 -19.13 -7.28 0.64
N ILE A 152 -18.43 -6.35 1.29
CA ILE A 152 -17.30 -6.69 2.17
C ILE A 152 -17.78 -7.53 3.37
N ILE A 153 -18.91 -7.17 3.99
CA ILE A 153 -19.44 -7.91 5.14
C ILE A 153 -19.93 -9.28 4.71
N HIS A 154 -20.60 -9.39 3.58
CA HIS A 154 -21.02 -10.67 3.02
C HIS A 154 -19.81 -11.56 2.70
N TRP A 155 -18.81 -11.01 2.03
CA TRP A 155 -17.54 -11.69 1.78
C TRP A 155 -16.90 -12.17 3.10
N PHE A 156 -16.81 -11.30 4.12
CA PHE A 156 -16.22 -11.64 5.41
C PHE A 156 -16.98 -12.77 6.12
N SER A 157 -18.33 -12.74 6.06
CA SER A 157 -19.18 -13.78 6.62
C SER A 157 -19.03 -15.14 5.92
N SER A 158 -18.63 -15.15 4.66
CA SER A 158 -18.40 -16.37 3.88
C SER A 158 -17.07 -17.07 4.21
N LYS A 159 -16.20 -16.43 4.99
CA LYS A 159 -14.88 -16.99 5.32
C LYS A 159 -14.94 -17.97 6.48
N GLU A 160 -14.33 -19.14 6.29
CA GLU A 160 -14.24 -20.16 7.31
C GLU A 160 -13.49 -19.66 8.55
N GLY A 161 -14.05 -19.90 9.72
CA GLY A 161 -13.45 -19.54 11.01
C GLY A 161 -13.71 -18.10 11.47
N VAL A 162 -14.45 -17.30 10.70
CA VAL A 162 -14.92 -15.98 11.14
C VAL A 162 -16.18 -16.16 12.00
N SER A 163 -16.19 -15.51 13.17
CA SER A 163 -17.34 -15.56 14.07
C SER A 163 -18.47 -14.64 13.60
N PRO A 164 -19.76 -15.02 13.79
CA PRO A 164 -20.88 -14.10 13.50
C PRO A 164 -20.77 -12.78 14.24
N ALA A 165 -20.23 -12.77 15.45
CA ALA A 165 -20.00 -11.56 16.24
C ALA A 165 -18.99 -10.61 15.56
N ASP A 166 -17.92 -11.15 14.99
CA ASP A 166 -16.94 -10.33 14.25
C ASP A 166 -17.52 -9.77 12.95
N VAL A 167 -18.42 -10.53 12.29
CA VAL A 167 -19.12 -10.06 11.08
C VAL A 167 -20.03 -8.88 11.44
N GLU A 168 -20.84 -9.02 12.50
CA GLU A 168 -21.73 -7.95 12.96
C GLU A 168 -20.97 -6.72 13.40
N ALA A 169 -19.91 -6.91 14.19
CA ALA A 169 -19.04 -5.84 14.65
C ALA A 169 -18.38 -5.07 13.51
N LEU A 170 -17.87 -5.76 12.50
CA LEU A 170 -17.28 -5.12 11.32
C LEU A 170 -18.33 -4.36 10.51
N GLY A 171 -19.55 -4.89 10.41
CA GLY A 171 -20.69 -4.22 9.79
C GLY A 171 -21.10 -2.95 10.53
N GLN A 172 -21.17 -3.00 11.86
CA GLN A 172 -21.42 -1.83 12.71
C GLN A 172 -20.32 -0.79 12.51
N PHE A 173 -19.07 -1.19 12.59
CA PHE A 173 -17.90 -0.31 12.37
C PHE A 173 -18.02 0.48 11.07
N PHE A 174 -18.22 -0.18 9.93
CA PHE A 174 -18.30 0.51 8.65
C PHE A 174 -19.47 1.48 8.55
N ARG A 175 -20.63 1.12 9.11
CA ARG A 175 -21.79 2.02 9.14
C ARG A 175 -21.52 3.28 9.96
N GLU A 176 -20.98 3.12 11.16
CA GLU A 176 -20.84 4.22 12.12
C GLU A 176 -19.71 5.16 11.73
N ILE A 177 -18.53 4.65 11.35
CA ILE A 177 -17.41 5.51 10.93
C ILE A 177 -17.76 6.35 9.70
N ASN A 178 -18.77 5.96 8.93
CA ASN A 178 -19.21 6.62 7.72
C ASN A 178 -20.57 7.35 7.86
N SER A 179 -20.99 7.67 9.05
CA SER A 179 -22.23 8.41 9.33
C SER A 179 -23.48 7.70 8.79
N GLY A 180 -23.54 6.38 8.88
CA GLY A 180 -24.66 5.56 8.41
C GLY A 180 -24.76 5.35 6.90
N ARG A 181 -23.82 5.84 6.12
CA ARG A 181 -23.80 5.61 4.67
C ARG A 181 -23.34 4.20 4.34
N SER A 182 -24.08 3.51 3.49
CA SER A 182 -23.77 2.14 3.04
C SER A 182 -22.79 2.09 1.86
N ILE A 183 -22.61 3.21 1.18
CA ILE A 183 -21.67 3.38 0.08
C ILE A 183 -20.55 4.21 0.62
N ASP A 184 -19.39 3.64 0.74
CA ASP A 184 -18.19 4.44 0.83
C ASP A 184 -16.93 3.58 0.96
N PHE A 185 -15.85 4.27 0.88
CA PHE A 185 -14.50 3.80 0.83
C PHE A 185 -14.08 3.08 2.10
N MET A 186 -13.25 2.10 1.91
CA MET A 186 -12.44 1.52 2.96
C MET A 186 -11.44 2.57 3.49
N PRO A 187 -11.07 2.54 4.80
CA PRO A 187 -10.07 3.45 5.34
C PRO A 187 -8.68 3.16 4.75
N GLN A 188 -8.44 3.67 3.54
CA GLN A 188 -7.17 3.50 2.84
C GLN A 188 -6.02 4.06 3.66
N GLY A 189 -4.85 3.46 3.53
CA GLY A 189 -3.64 3.96 4.16
C GLY A 189 -3.21 3.20 5.39
N ILE A 190 -4.01 2.24 5.85
CA ILE A 190 -3.66 1.29 6.92
C ILE A 190 -3.62 -0.14 6.37
N TYR A 191 -2.75 -0.96 6.95
CA TYR A 191 -2.54 -2.34 6.50
C TYR A 191 -3.82 -3.19 6.54
N PRO A 192 -4.66 -3.17 7.61
CA PRO A 192 -5.90 -3.92 7.68
C PRO A 192 -6.85 -3.68 6.50
N ALA A 193 -7.10 -2.42 6.15
CA ALA A 193 -7.98 -2.09 5.03
C ALA A 193 -7.43 -2.61 3.69
N LYS A 194 -6.12 -2.51 3.51
CA LYS A 194 -5.45 -3.04 2.31
C LYS A 194 -5.50 -4.57 2.26
N MET A 195 -5.40 -5.25 3.41
CA MET A 195 -5.59 -6.71 3.49
C MET A 195 -7.00 -7.11 3.06
N ILE A 196 -8.02 -6.46 3.58
CA ILE A 196 -9.41 -6.72 3.18
C ILE A 196 -9.56 -6.54 1.67
N GLY A 197 -9.10 -5.40 1.14
CA GLY A 197 -9.19 -5.13 -0.30
C GLY A 197 -8.43 -6.15 -1.14
N ASN A 198 -7.25 -6.59 -0.71
CA ASN A 198 -6.49 -7.61 -1.44
C ASN A 198 -7.19 -8.97 -1.45
N GLU A 199 -7.68 -9.39 -0.30
CA GLU A 199 -8.34 -10.70 -0.15
C GLU A 199 -9.73 -10.72 -0.82
N PHE A 200 -10.47 -9.61 -0.77
CA PHE A 200 -11.77 -9.49 -1.40
C PHE A 200 -11.74 -9.82 -2.90
N LEU A 201 -10.72 -9.40 -3.62
CA LEU A 201 -10.59 -9.64 -5.07
C LEU A 201 -10.25 -11.09 -5.46
N LYS A 202 -9.96 -11.97 -4.49
CA LYS A 202 -9.69 -13.38 -4.80
C LYS A 202 -10.87 -14.10 -5.46
N PHE A 203 -12.09 -13.58 -5.35
CA PHE A 203 -13.22 -14.13 -6.11
C PHE A 203 -13.03 -14.03 -7.63
N VAL A 204 -12.26 -13.04 -8.08
CA VAL A 204 -11.85 -12.93 -9.49
C VAL A 204 -10.72 -13.90 -9.77
N ASP A 205 -9.61 -13.82 -8.99
CA ASP A 205 -8.42 -14.66 -9.23
C ASP A 205 -8.76 -16.15 -9.34
N LEU A 206 -9.62 -16.62 -8.43
CA LEU A 206 -9.97 -18.03 -8.26
C LEU A 206 -11.23 -18.45 -9.03
N HIS A 207 -11.76 -17.58 -9.89
CA HIS A 207 -12.98 -17.90 -10.62
C HIS A 207 -12.74 -19.03 -11.62
N GLY A 208 -13.43 -20.17 -11.40
CA GLY A 208 -13.18 -21.41 -12.15
C GLY A 208 -13.47 -21.39 -13.65
N ARG A 209 -14.03 -20.28 -14.16
CA ARG A 209 -14.28 -20.10 -15.61
C ARG A 209 -13.17 -19.32 -16.33
N LEU A 210 -12.18 -18.78 -15.61
CA LEU A 210 -11.04 -18.13 -16.22
C LEU A 210 -10.07 -19.19 -16.74
N LYS A 211 -9.69 -19.06 -18.00
CA LYS A 211 -8.87 -20.05 -18.74
C LYS A 211 -7.46 -19.59 -19.00
N SER A 212 -7.17 -18.31 -18.85
CA SER A 212 -5.80 -17.76 -19.01
C SER A 212 -4.79 -18.61 -18.27
N ALA A 213 -3.68 -18.90 -18.90
CA ALA A 213 -2.62 -19.74 -18.35
C ALA A 213 -2.11 -19.22 -17.02
N GLN A 214 -1.99 -17.88 -16.89
CA GLN A 214 -1.51 -17.24 -15.66
C GLN A 214 -2.27 -15.96 -15.37
N ILE A 215 -2.60 -15.73 -14.09
CA ILE A 215 -3.07 -14.45 -13.56
C ILE A 215 -2.13 -14.04 -12.44
N VAL A 216 -1.63 -12.81 -12.50
CA VAL A 216 -0.77 -12.20 -11.48
C VAL A 216 -1.39 -10.89 -11.05
N ARG A 217 -1.58 -10.70 -9.77
CA ARG A 217 -2.23 -9.51 -9.23
C ARG A 217 -1.43 -8.91 -8.06
N PHE A 218 -1.32 -7.60 -8.06
CA PHE A 218 -0.86 -6.84 -6.91
C PHE A 218 -1.94 -5.84 -6.50
N MET A 219 -2.67 -6.14 -5.44
CA MET A 219 -3.84 -5.36 -5.02
C MET A 219 -4.91 -5.30 -6.12
N ASP A 220 -5.17 -4.11 -6.65
CA ASP A 220 -6.10 -3.80 -7.74
C ASP A 220 -5.46 -3.84 -9.14
N ASP A 221 -4.14 -4.04 -9.23
CA ASP A 221 -3.42 -4.19 -10.49
C ASP A 221 -3.38 -5.66 -10.94
N PHE A 222 -3.98 -5.96 -12.07
CA PHE A 222 -4.04 -7.30 -12.67
C PHE A 222 -3.18 -7.40 -13.91
N THR A 223 -2.54 -8.55 -14.10
CA THR A 223 -1.95 -8.95 -15.39
C THR A 223 -2.34 -10.39 -15.66
N ILE A 224 -2.94 -10.63 -16.81
CA ILE A 224 -3.28 -11.96 -17.32
C ILE A 224 -2.38 -12.32 -18.48
N PHE A 225 -1.95 -13.58 -18.56
CA PHE A 225 -0.99 -14.07 -19.56
C PHE A 225 -1.50 -15.34 -20.22
N ASP A 226 -1.30 -15.44 -21.53
CA ASP A 226 -1.53 -16.65 -22.32
C ASP A 226 -0.75 -16.60 -23.63
N ASN A 227 -0.64 -17.74 -24.31
CA ASN A 227 -0.16 -17.80 -25.71
C ASN A 227 -1.29 -17.63 -26.73
N ASP A 228 -2.55 -17.75 -26.29
CA ASP A 228 -3.73 -17.55 -27.11
C ASP A 228 -4.42 -16.22 -26.76
N ILE A 229 -4.37 -15.28 -27.70
CA ILE A 229 -4.96 -13.93 -27.53
C ILE A 229 -6.49 -13.98 -27.40
N GLU A 230 -7.15 -14.97 -28.00
CA GLU A 230 -8.61 -15.11 -27.91
C GLU A 230 -9.01 -15.52 -26.48
N THR A 231 -8.28 -16.44 -25.87
CA THR A 231 -8.45 -16.81 -24.45
C THR A 231 -8.27 -15.60 -23.53
N LEU A 232 -7.25 -14.78 -23.76
CA LEU A 232 -7.05 -13.55 -22.96
C LEU A 232 -8.20 -12.56 -23.11
N ASN A 233 -8.65 -12.30 -24.34
CA ASN A 233 -9.76 -11.37 -24.58
C ASN A 233 -11.06 -11.86 -23.93
N ASN A 234 -11.34 -13.15 -24.02
CA ASN A 234 -12.51 -13.77 -23.39
C ASN A 234 -12.44 -13.67 -21.86
N ASP A 235 -11.29 -13.90 -21.27
CA ASP A 235 -11.10 -13.78 -19.84
C ASP A 235 -11.15 -12.32 -19.37
N PHE A 236 -10.58 -11.41 -20.14
CA PHE A 236 -10.67 -9.98 -19.86
C PHE A 236 -12.13 -9.48 -19.83
N ILE A 237 -12.96 -9.89 -20.78
CA ILE A 237 -14.40 -9.60 -20.79
C ILE A 237 -15.07 -10.22 -19.55
N ARG A 238 -14.74 -11.46 -19.23
CA ARG A 238 -15.32 -12.15 -18.07
C ARG A 238 -14.93 -11.52 -16.75
N ILE A 239 -13.70 -11.06 -16.60
CA ILE A 239 -13.25 -10.32 -15.42
C ILE A 239 -14.03 -9.02 -15.26
N GLN A 240 -14.27 -8.27 -16.34
CA GLN A 240 -15.11 -7.08 -16.31
C GLN A 240 -16.54 -7.40 -15.84
N GLN A 241 -17.12 -8.50 -16.30
CA GLN A 241 -18.44 -8.95 -15.87
C GLN A 241 -18.46 -9.31 -14.39
N LEU A 242 -17.43 -10.01 -13.89
CA LEU A 242 -17.32 -10.37 -12.47
C LEU A 242 -17.17 -9.13 -11.57
N LEU A 243 -16.32 -8.20 -11.97
CA LEU A 243 -16.14 -6.93 -11.26
C LEU A 243 -17.43 -6.11 -11.27
N GLY A 244 -18.15 -6.08 -12.40
CA GLY A 244 -19.42 -5.39 -12.56
C GLY A 244 -20.52 -5.90 -11.61
N GLN A 245 -20.49 -7.19 -11.21
CA GLN A 245 -21.44 -7.75 -10.23
C GLN A 245 -21.31 -7.11 -8.85
N VAL A 246 -20.14 -6.58 -8.50
CA VAL A 246 -19.87 -5.86 -7.25
C VAL A 246 -19.63 -4.37 -7.51
N SER A 247 -20.16 -3.84 -8.63
CA SER A 247 -20.08 -2.42 -9.00
C SER A 247 -18.67 -1.86 -9.18
N LEU A 248 -17.70 -2.73 -9.45
CA LEU A 248 -16.32 -2.34 -9.75
C LEU A 248 -16.13 -2.24 -11.27
N ASN A 249 -15.30 -1.29 -11.70
CA ASN A 249 -14.99 -1.07 -13.10
C ASN A 249 -13.48 -1.02 -13.32
N ILE A 250 -13.04 -1.56 -14.46
CA ILE A 250 -11.66 -1.43 -14.92
C ILE A 250 -11.40 0.02 -15.34
N ASN A 251 -10.19 0.48 -15.14
CA ASN A 251 -9.71 1.77 -15.61
C ASN A 251 -9.21 1.67 -17.07
N PRO A 252 -9.97 2.19 -18.06
CA PRO A 252 -9.57 2.05 -19.46
C PRO A 252 -8.25 2.76 -19.79
N SER A 253 -7.94 3.88 -19.10
CA SER A 253 -6.72 4.65 -19.37
C SER A 253 -5.44 3.98 -18.86
N LYS A 254 -5.57 2.93 -18.05
CA LYS A 254 -4.47 2.12 -17.55
C LYS A 254 -4.52 0.67 -18.05
N THR A 255 -5.40 0.39 -19.00
CA THR A 255 -5.47 -0.92 -19.64
C THR A 255 -4.48 -0.94 -20.80
N THR A 256 -3.58 -1.92 -20.81
CA THR A 256 -2.60 -2.11 -21.86
C THR A 256 -2.63 -3.55 -22.35
N PHE A 257 -2.46 -3.72 -23.65
CA PHE A 257 -2.42 -4.99 -24.33
C PHE A 257 -0.99 -5.20 -24.85
N ASP A 258 -0.51 -6.42 -24.81
CA ASP A 258 0.85 -6.85 -25.18
C ASP A 258 1.95 -6.55 -24.14
N ASN A 259 3.11 -7.16 -24.31
CA ASN A 259 4.22 -7.16 -23.36
C ASN A 259 4.65 -5.77 -22.91
N VAL A 260 4.04 -5.28 -21.86
CA VAL A 260 4.39 -4.00 -21.27
C VAL A 260 5.23 -4.21 -20.01
N MET A 261 6.36 -4.83 -20.18
CA MET A 261 7.55 -4.42 -19.47
C MET A 261 8.29 -3.47 -20.43
N GLY A 262 7.63 -2.33 -20.72
CA GLY A 262 8.29 -1.22 -21.36
C GLY A 262 9.48 -0.85 -20.51
N ASP A 263 10.64 -0.73 -21.11
CA ASP A 263 11.91 -0.25 -20.63
C ASP A 263 11.88 0.23 -19.18
N VAL A 264 12.10 -0.69 -18.23
CA VAL A 264 12.68 -0.31 -16.94
C VAL A 264 13.96 0.41 -17.34
N ASN A 265 13.93 1.71 -17.23
CA ASN A 265 14.92 2.64 -17.71
C ASN A 265 16.30 2.02 -17.49
N GLU A 266 16.95 1.56 -18.58
CA GLU A 266 18.23 0.83 -18.51
C GLU A 266 19.25 1.61 -17.68
N THR A 267 19.16 2.95 -17.72
CA THR A 267 19.97 3.86 -16.93
C THR A 267 19.75 3.68 -15.43
N LEU A 268 18.49 3.55 -14.96
CA LEU A 268 18.19 3.29 -13.55
C LEU A 268 18.68 1.90 -13.12
N THR A 269 18.54 0.90 -13.98
CA THR A 269 19.02 -0.46 -13.71
C THR A 269 20.55 -0.50 -13.64
N GLN A 270 21.24 0.21 -14.53
CA GLN A 270 22.70 0.32 -14.52
C GLN A 270 23.19 1.08 -13.27
N ILE A 271 22.54 2.18 -12.91
CA ILE A 271 22.86 2.91 -11.68
C ILE A 271 22.58 2.05 -10.44
N LYS A 272 21.45 1.35 -10.39
CA LYS A 272 21.13 0.38 -9.31
C LYS A 272 22.21 -0.67 -9.15
N SER A 273 22.68 -1.27 -10.24
CA SER A 273 23.69 -2.34 -10.20
C SER A 273 25.08 -1.81 -9.80
N SER A 274 25.41 -0.55 -10.13
CA SER A 274 26.68 0.06 -9.78
C SER A 274 26.73 0.58 -8.33
N LEU A 275 25.58 0.87 -7.73
CA LEU A 275 25.46 1.48 -6.40
C LEU A 275 25.21 0.47 -5.28
N LYS A 276 24.78 -0.75 -5.60
CA LYS A 276 24.47 -1.77 -4.60
C LYS A 276 25.69 -2.62 -4.29
N GLU A 277 26.29 -2.38 -3.14
CA GLU A 277 27.16 -3.35 -2.48
C GLU A 277 26.39 -3.98 -1.33
N ILE A 278 26.13 -5.29 -1.40
CA ILE A 278 25.51 -6.02 -0.30
C ILE A 278 26.62 -6.38 0.66
N ILE A 279 26.65 -5.71 1.82
CA ILE A 279 27.50 -6.14 2.93
C ILE A 279 26.63 -6.94 3.89
N THR A 280 26.97 -8.21 4.07
CA THR A 280 26.33 -9.06 5.07
C THR A 280 26.97 -8.75 6.42
N GLU A 281 26.24 -8.08 7.30
CA GLU A 281 26.64 -7.93 8.70
C GLU A 281 25.98 -9.02 9.54
N TYR A 282 26.77 -9.58 10.44
CA TYR A 282 26.30 -10.58 11.41
C TYR A 282 26.08 -9.90 12.75
N GLU A 283 24.84 -9.76 13.15
CA GLU A 283 24.48 -9.22 14.44
C GLU A 283 24.29 -10.36 15.46
N HIS A 284 25.06 -10.33 16.54
CA HIS A 284 24.94 -11.29 17.63
C HIS A 284 23.89 -10.81 18.63
N ILE A 285 22.68 -11.38 18.56
CA ILE A 285 21.60 -11.03 19.46
C ILE A 285 21.57 -12.02 20.63
N PRO A 286 21.75 -11.57 21.88
CA PRO A 286 21.59 -12.43 23.04
C PRO A 286 20.13 -12.81 23.22
N THR A 287 19.84 -14.11 23.21
CA THR A 287 18.52 -14.68 23.48
C THR A 287 18.52 -15.45 24.78
N ALA A 288 17.35 -15.78 25.32
CA ALA A 288 17.22 -16.57 26.54
C ALA A 288 17.78 -18.01 26.40
N SER A 289 18.03 -18.48 25.18
CA SER A 289 18.59 -19.80 24.85
C SER A 289 20.03 -19.77 24.36
N GLY A 290 20.67 -18.59 24.33
CA GLY A 290 22.05 -18.41 23.82
C GLY A 290 22.18 -17.16 22.94
N VAL A 291 23.23 -17.12 22.17
CA VAL A 291 23.49 -16.06 21.19
C VAL A 291 22.99 -16.54 19.83
N GLU A 292 22.05 -15.84 19.25
CA GLU A 292 21.55 -16.09 17.90
C GLU A 292 22.25 -15.14 16.92
N VAL A 293 22.83 -15.68 15.86
CA VAL A 293 23.49 -14.90 14.81
C VAL A 293 22.43 -14.60 13.74
N VAL A 294 22.06 -13.33 13.63
CA VAL A 294 21.14 -12.88 12.58
C VAL A 294 21.96 -12.26 11.45
N GLU A 295 21.83 -12.86 10.27
CA GLU A 295 22.36 -12.25 9.04
C GLU A 295 21.48 -11.08 8.64
N THR A 296 22.02 -9.87 8.74
CA THR A 296 21.37 -8.67 8.24
C THR A 296 22.11 -8.22 6.99
N ASN A 297 21.45 -8.32 5.84
CA ASN A 297 21.99 -7.77 4.60
C ASN A 297 21.76 -6.26 4.63
N ILE A 298 22.81 -5.49 4.91
CA ILE A 298 22.79 -4.04 4.82
C ILE A 298 23.19 -3.66 3.39
N GLU A 299 22.26 -3.08 2.65
CA GLU A 299 22.57 -2.44 1.38
C GLU A 299 23.32 -1.14 1.69
N ILE A 300 24.64 -1.14 1.53
CA ILE A 300 25.43 0.10 1.59
C ILE A 300 25.41 0.73 0.21
N ILE A 301 24.86 1.93 0.16
CA ILE A 301 24.89 2.76 -1.04
C ILE A 301 26.28 3.38 -1.10
N LYS A 302 27.07 3.08 -2.15
CA LYS A 302 28.34 3.76 -2.43
C LYS A 302 28.11 5.25 -2.51
N HIS A 303 29.07 6.05 -2.08
CA HIS A 303 29.04 7.50 -2.27
C HIS A 303 28.85 7.79 -3.76
N LEU A 304 27.77 8.52 -4.06
CA LEU A 304 27.50 9.02 -5.39
C LEU A 304 28.53 10.09 -5.72
N ASP A 305 29.08 10.06 -6.91
CA ASP A 305 29.84 11.18 -7.45
C ASP A 305 28.88 12.27 -7.99
N ASP A 306 29.43 13.46 -8.22
CA ASP A 306 28.63 14.62 -8.68
C ASP A 306 27.94 14.37 -10.05
N GLU A 307 28.54 13.57 -10.92
CA GLU A 307 27.96 13.22 -12.21
C GLU A 307 26.74 12.31 -12.04
N GLN A 308 26.84 11.32 -11.17
CA GLN A 308 25.74 10.41 -10.83
C GLN A 308 24.59 11.17 -10.13
N VAL A 309 24.91 12.09 -9.22
CA VAL A 309 23.92 12.96 -8.56
C VAL A 309 23.16 13.78 -9.60
N ASN A 310 23.86 14.42 -10.54
CA ASN A 310 23.23 15.22 -11.59
C ASN A 310 22.37 14.35 -12.52
N LYS A 311 22.84 13.17 -12.91
CA LYS A 311 22.03 12.21 -13.71
C LYS A 311 20.74 11.79 -13.00
N LEU A 312 20.81 11.52 -11.69
CA LEU A 312 19.64 11.17 -10.89
C LEU A 312 18.65 12.34 -10.77
N ILE A 313 19.16 13.56 -10.62
CA ILE A 313 18.33 14.77 -10.61
C ILE A 313 17.66 14.98 -11.97
N ASP A 314 18.37 14.76 -13.08
CA ASP A 314 17.79 14.90 -14.41
C ASP A 314 16.72 13.83 -14.70
N LEU A 315 16.90 12.60 -14.21
CA LEU A 315 15.86 11.58 -14.26
C LEU A 315 14.60 12.00 -13.49
N LEU A 316 14.72 12.67 -12.35
CA LEU A 316 13.56 13.20 -11.61
C LEU A 316 12.78 14.27 -12.39
N LYS A 317 13.42 14.94 -13.36
CA LYS A 317 12.78 15.93 -14.24
C LYS A 317 12.06 15.29 -15.43
N ASP A 318 12.36 14.04 -15.79
CA ASP A 318 11.73 13.34 -16.91
C ASP A 318 10.22 13.20 -16.64
N GLU A 319 9.38 13.59 -17.60
CA GLU A 319 7.91 13.51 -17.48
C GLU A 319 7.38 12.08 -17.38
N LYS A 320 8.14 11.12 -17.87
CA LYS A 320 7.77 9.70 -17.90
C LYS A 320 8.17 8.92 -16.66
N ILE A 321 8.91 9.53 -15.72
CA ILE A 321 9.37 8.81 -14.52
C ILE A 321 8.20 8.37 -13.67
N GLU A 322 8.21 7.10 -13.25
CA GLU A 322 7.23 6.57 -12.33
C GLU A 322 7.54 6.98 -10.88
N GLU A 323 6.50 7.04 -10.05
CA GLU A 323 6.64 7.39 -8.65
C GLU A 323 7.55 6.44 -7.88
N SER A 324 7.50 5.13 -8.19
CA SER A 324 8.37 4.11 -7.60
C SER A 324 9.85 4.37 -7.88
N ASP A 325 10.16 4.89 -9.06
CA ASP A 325 11.53 5.21 -9.45
C ASP A 325 11.98 6.52 -8.81
N ALA A 326 11.07 7.50 -8.72
CA ALA A 326 11.33 8.75 -8.01
C ALA A 326 11.57 8.50 -6.50
N ASP A 327 10.80 7.62 -5.86
CA ASP A 327 10.99 7.19 -4.46
C ASP A 327 12.39 6.62 -4.23
N LEU A 328 12.80 5.73 -5.13
CA LEU A 328 14.14 5.14 -5.08
C LEU A 328 15.25 6.17 -5.29
N ILE A 329 15.11 7.04 -6.29
CA ILE A 329 16.10 8.09 -6.58
C ILE A 329 16.23 9.04 -5.40
N LEU A 330 15.13 9.48 -4.80
CA LEU A 330 15.16 10.30 -3.59
C LEU A 330 15.81 9.57 -2.41
N GLY A 331 15.64 8.24 -2.34
CA GLY A 331 16.37 7.39 -1.39
C GLY A 331 17.88 7.48 -1.56
N PHE A 332 18.39 7.41 -2.78
CA PHE A 332 19.82 7.54 -3.09
C PHE A 332 20.37 8.93 -2.82
N LEU A 333 19.58 9.98 -3.09
CA LEU A 333 20.00 11.36 -2.93
C LEU A 333 19.93 11.88 -1.48
N ARG A 334 19.57 11.06 -0.51
CA ARG A 334 19.46 11.45 0.92
C ARG A 334 20.75 12.01 1.54
N THR A 335 21.91 11.67 1.00
CA THR A 335 23.21 12.19 1.45
C THR A 335 23.65 13.44 0.69
N HIS A 336 22.93 13.82 -0.38
CA HIS A 336 23.23 14.95 -1.25
C HIS A 336 22.13 16.01 -1.19
N ASN A 337 21.68 16.32 0.04
CA ASN A 337 20.51 17.17 0.28
C ASN A 337 20.63 18.58 -0.33
N ASP A 338 21.81 19.18 -0.24
CA ASP A 338 22.02 20.54 -0.72
C ASP A 338 21.88 20.67 -2.25
N SER A 339 22.21 19.62 -3.00
CA SER A 339 22.03 19.55 -4.45
C SER A 339 20.54 19.56 -4.87
N LEU A 340 19.65 19.20 -3.96
CA LEU A 340 18.20 19.18 -4.18
C LEU A 340 17.51 20.49 -3.80
N LEU A 341 18.18 21.45 -3.17
CA LEU A 341 17.56 22.70 -2.72
C LEU A 341 16.82 23.42 -3.84
N SER A 342 17.45 23.58 -4.99
CA SER A 342 16.85 24.26 -6.15
C SER A 342 15.72 23.45 -6.79
N GLN A 343 15.65 22.15 -6.55
CA GLN A 343 14.64 21.25 -7.11
C GLN A 343 13.37 21.13 -6.23
N MET A 344 13.37 21.69 -5.02
CA MET A 344 12.25 21.58 -4.08
C MET A 344 10.89 21.96 -4.66
N PRO A 345 10.73 23.06 -5.44
CA PRO A 345 9.44 23.40 -6.03
C PRO A 345 8.92 22.33 -7.00
N MET A 346 9.83 21.74 -7.78
CA MET A 346 9.50 20.64 -8.70
C MET A 346 9.13 19.38 -7.95
N LEU A 347 9.90 19.00 -6.92
CA LEU A 347 9.64 17.82 -6.10
C LEU A 347 8.29 17.91 -5.38
N LEU A 348 8.00 19.05 -4.75
CA LEU A 348 6.72 19.29 -4.07
C LEU A 348 5.53 19.31 -5.04
N GLY A 349 5.73 19.87 -6.23
CA GLY A 349 4.65 19.95 -7.23
C GLY A 349 4.37 18.62 -7.93
N ARG A 350 5.41 17.83 -8.15
CA ARG A 350 5.31 16.61 -8.95
C ARG A 350 5.12 15.34 -8.13
N PHE A 351 5.77 15.26 -6.95
CA PHE A 351 5.77 14.10 -6.06
C PHE A 351 5.27 14.44 -4.65
N PRO A 352 4.10 15.06 -4.50
CA PRO A 352 3.60 15.50 -3.19
C PRO A 352 3.34 14.34 -2.23
N ASN A 353 3.15 13.13 -2.72
CA ASN A 353 2.96 11.91 -1.97
C ASN A 353 4.28 11.32 -1.43
N LEU A 354 5.45 11.73 -1.95
CA LEU A 354 6.76 11.38 -1.41
C LEU A 354 7.23 12.36 -0.32
N ILE A 355 6.29 13.00 0.37
CA ILE A 355 6.57 14.03 1.39
C ILE A 355 7.49 13.55 2.51
N LYS A 356 7.49 12.27 2.85
CA LYS A 356 8.39 11.71 3.87
C LYS A 356 9.86 11.81 3.44
N HIS A 357 10.16 11.47 2.18
CA HIS A 357 11.50 11.64 1.61
C HIS A 357 11.88 13.11 1.51
N ILE A 358 10.97 13.95 0.99
CA ILE A 358 11.16 15.39 0.87
C ILE A 358 11.45 16.02 2.24
N TYR A 359 10.71 15.61 3.29
CA TYR A 359 10.96 16.06 4.66
C TYR A 359 12.37 15.68 5.16
N THR A 360 12.79 14.44 4.92
CA THR A 360 14.13 13.97 5.31
C THR A 360 15.21 14.79 4.59
N ILE A 361 15.07 15.03 3.28
CA ILE A 361 15.97 15.85 2.48
C ILE A 361 16.01 17.29 3.01
N CYS A 362 14.83 17.92 3.25
CA CYS A 362 14.74 19.25 3.83
C CYS A 362 15.45 19.36 5.18
N SER A 363 15.36 18.29 5.99
CA SER A 363 16.05 18.25 7.30
C SER A 363 17.57 18.23 7.16
N GLY A 364 18.10 17.65 6.10
CA GLY A 364 19.54 17.57 5.80
C GLY A 364 20.12 18.79 5.05
N ILE A 365 19.29 19.63 4.41
CA ILE A 365 19.77 20.83 3.70
C ILE A 365 20.43 21.80 4.68
N THR A 366 21.61 22.30 4.34
CA THR A 366 22.39 23.22 5.19
C THR A 366 21.88 24.65 5.09
N ASP A 367 21.53 25.15 3.89
CA ASP A 367 20.93 26.47 3.70
C ASP A 367 19.46 26.50 4.09
N LYS A 368 19.19 26.60 5.40
CA LYS A 368 17.83 26.72 5.94
C LYS A 368 17.13 28.02 5.49
N SER A 369 17.86 29.10 5.28
CA SER A 369 17.28 30.38 4.87
C SER A 369 16.77 30.30 3.42
N GLY A 370 17.57 29.74 2.52
CA GLY A 370 17.17 29.48 1.14
C GLY A 370 15.97 28.52 1.07
N LEU A 371 16.01 27.44 1.84
CA LEU A 371 14.92 26.47 1.91
C LEU A 371 13.61 27.12 2.35
N VAL A 372 13.61 27.92 3.42
CA VAL A 372 12.41 28.60 3.91
C VAL A 372 11.84 29.54 2.85
N LYS A 373 12.66 30.32 2.15
CA LYS A 373 12.21 31.19 1.05
C LYS A 373 11.51 30.42 -0.06
N ILE A 374 12.09 29.27 -0.45
CA ILE A 374 11.53 28.40 -1.50
C ILE A 374 10.19 27.82 -1.04
N LEU A 375 10.12 27.27 0.17
CA LEU A 375 8.90 26.67 0.70
C LEU A 375 7.77 27.69 0.87
N LEU A 376 8.07 28.88 1.39
CA LEU A 376 7.09 29.96 1.50
C LEU A 376 6.57 30.39 0.13
N SER A 377 7.47 30.59 -0.84
CA SER A 377 7.08 30.94 -2.22
C SER A 377 6.17 29.86 -2.84
N TYR A 378 6.49 28.58 -2.61
CA TYR A 378 5.68 27.47 -3.10
C TYR A 378 4.30 27.42 -2.41
N CYS A 379 4.26 27.54 -1.08
CA CYS A 379 3.01 27.54 -0.32
C CYS A 379 2.09 28.69 -0.72
N CYS A 380 2.61 29.91 -0.87
CA CYS A 380 1.83 31.07 -1.31
C CYS A 380 1.22 30.87 -2.71
N LYS A 381 1.98 30.29 -3.64
CA LYS A 381 1.49 30.01 -5.00
C LYS A 381 0.48 28.84 -5.02
N SER A 382 0.65 27.83 -4.17
CA SER A 382 -0.24 26.68 -4.12
C SER A 382 -1.54 27.01 -3.40
N PHE A 383 -1.52 27.82 -2.35
CA PHE A 383 -2.70 28.24 -1.60
C PHE A 383 -3.70 29.00 -2.49
N LEU A 384 -3.19 29.81 -3.41
CA LEU A 384 -4.00 30.56 -4.40
C LEU A 384 -4.66 29.66 -5.46
N ARG A 385 -4.27 28.40 -5.59
CA ARG A 385 -4.92 27.44 -6.51
C ARG A 385 -6.09 26.67 -5.89
N TYR A 386 -6.24 26.72 -4.56
CA TYR A 386 -7.27 26.01 -3.83
C TYR A 386 -8.30 26.93 -3.14
N LEU A 387 -8.16 28.25 -3.32
CA LEU A 387 -9.15 29.29 -3.06
C LEU A 387 -9.94 29.59 -4.34
#